data_ed143f27c574c617df53ed6b9709920d
#
_entry.id   ed143f27c574c617df53ed6b9709920d
#
_cell.length_a   1.000
_cell.length_b   1.000
_cell.length_c   1.000
_cell.angle_alpha   90.00
_cell.angle_beta   90.00
_cell.angle_gamma   90.00
#
_symmetry.space_group_name_H-M   'P 1'
#
loop_
_entity.id
_entity.type
_entity.pdbx_description
1 polymer ?
#
loop_
_entity_poly.entity_id
_entity_poly.type
_entity_poly.pdbx_seq_one_letter_code
_entity_poly.pdbx_strand_id
1 'polypeptide(L)'
;DIYTVMRRLLVNVWNMVAGISLQGDLSEGRNIPGRPLLDLFTSLLHWIGLSTAVIQIRRSSIYQLIIVWVITATLPAILSDETPNFMRLLGAAPAFTFLVGVGFAQLWHLSTRLGLHNTLITSRGCLIIFILASSLSMHRTISDYFGGWGTNKVPFNMFRDSPRRTVELARNLTDRNTVYFSPSADPILNPTVDLF
;
A
#
# COMPACT_ATOMS: atom_id res chain seq x y z
N ASP A 1 0.48 -32.43 1.05
CA ASP A 1 -0.64 -32.82 0.21
C ASP A 1 -0.98 -31.66 -0.74
N ILE A 2 -1.12 -31.99 -2.04
CA ILE A 2 -1.38 -31.01 -3.11
C ILE A 2 -2.69 -30.23 -2.86
N TYR A 3 -3.69 -30.90 -2.29
CA TYR A 3 -4.96 -30.28 -1.96
C TYR A 3 -4.80 -29.14 -0.93
N THR A 4 -3.98 -29.35 0.08
CA THR A 4 -3.69 -28.34 1.12
C THR A 4 -2.97 -27.12 0.51
N VAL A 5 -2.03 -27.35 -0.40
CA VAL A 5 -1.32 -26.27 -1.12
C VAL A 5 -2.27 -25.46 -1.99
N MET A 6 -3.10 -26.15 -2.79
CA MET A 6 -4.11 -25.50 -3.64
C MET A 6 -5.09 -24.65 -2.82
N ARG A 7 -5.62 -25.19 -1.72
CA ARG A 7 -6.52 -24.48 -0.83
C ARG A 7 -5.85 -23.22 -0.26
N ARG A 8 -4.59 -23.33 0.18
CA ARG A 8 -3.82 -22.19 0.71
C ARG A 8 -3.64 -21.10 -0.36
N LEU A 9 -3.29 -21.48 -1.58
CA LEU A 9 -3.16 -20.53 -2.69
C LEU A 9 -4.47 -19.81 -2.99
N LEU A 10 -5.59 -20.51 -3.04
CA LEU A 10 -6.90 -19.88 -3.26
C LEU A 10 -7.25 -18.89 -2.14
N VAL A 11 -7.00 -19.25 -0.89
CA VAL A 11 -7.19 -18.35 0.26
C VAL A 11 -6.27 -17.13 0.14
N ASN A 12 -5.02 -17.32 -0.25
CA ASN A 12 -4.06 -16.22 -0.42
C ASN A 12 -4.48 -15.27 -1.56
N VAL A 13 -4.97 -15.80 -2.68
CA VAL A 13 -5.52 -14.99 -3.78
C VAL A 13 -6.71 -14.17 -3.28
N TRP A 14 -7.64 -14.80 -2.53
CA TRP A 14 -8.78 -14.10 -1.95
C TRP A 14 -8.35 -13.00 -0.98
N ASN A 15 -7.46 -13.31 -0.05
CA ASN A 15 -6.92 -12.34 0.91
C ASN A 15 -6.20 -11.18 0.20
N MET A 16 -5.52 -11.47 -0.91
CA MET A 16 -4.87 -10.47 -1.74
C MET A 16 -5.89 -9.52 -2.38
N VAL A 17 -6.95 -10.06 -2.98
CA VAL A 17 -8.05 -9.28 -3.58
C VAL A 17 -8.76 -8.45 -2.51
N ALA A 18 -9.08 -9.06 -1.38
CA ALA A 18 -9.66 -8.37 -0.24
C ALA A 18 -8.74 -7.28 0.32
N GLY A 19 -7.42 -7.55 0.37
CA GLY A 19 -6.40 -6.61 0.83
C GLY A 19 -6.32 -5.33 0.03
N ILE A 20 -6.58 -5.41 -1.27
CA ILE A 20 -6.61 -4.21 -2.13
C ILE A 20 -7.75 -3.27 -1.74
N SER A 21 -8.94 -3.79 -1.40
CA SER A 21 -10.18 -3.01 -1.39
C SER A 21 -10.97 -3.04 -0.09
N LEU A 22 -10.85 -4.09 0.74
CA LEU A 22 -11.73 -4.33 1.88
C LEU A 22 -10.97 -4.34 3.21
N GLN A 23 -10.01 -5.24 3.37
CA GLN A 23 -9.29 -5.44 4.60
C GLN A 23 -7.82 -5.71 4.34
N GLY A 24 -6.97 -4.76 4.70
CA GLY A 24 -5.54 -4.82 4.45
C GLY A 24 -4.75 -5.69 5.42
N ASP A 25 -3.44 -5.59 5.31
CA ASP A 25 -2.47 -6.24 6.17
C ASP A 25 -2.70 -5.86 7.64
N LEU A 26 -2.79 -6.87 8.51
CA LEU A 26 -3.01 -6.68 9.95
C LEU A 26 -1.72 -6.42 10.74
N SER A 27 -0.57 -6.45 10.07
CA SER A 27 0.73 -6.25 10.71
C SER A 27 0.92 -4.79 11.14
N GLU A 28 0.88 -4.53 12.44
CA GLU A 28 1.07 -3.20 13.02
C GLU A 28 2.42 -2.58 12.69
N GLY A 29 3.44 -3.39 12.47
CA GLY A 29 4.80 -2.92 12.18
C GLY A 29 5.04 -2.55 10.73
N ARG A 30 4.19 -2.99 9.80
CA ARG A 30 4.39 -2.82 8.36
C ARG A 30 3.39 -1.88 7.71
N ASN A 31 2.24 -1.73 8.33
CA ASN A 31 1.12 -0.95 7.81
C ASN A 31 0.22 -0.46 8.96
N ILE A 32 -0.69 0.45 8.63
CA ILE A 32 -1.85 0.74 9.48
C ILE A 32 -2.73 -0.51 9.50
N PRO A 33 -2.91 -1.19 10.66
CA PRO A 33 -3.53 -2.50 10.72
C PRO A 33 -4.93 -2.50 10.10
N GLY A 34 -5.17 -3.45 9.21
CA GLY A 34 -6.48 -3.64 8.58
C GLY A 34 -6.88 -2.61 7.54
N ARG A 35 -6.07 -1.56 7.32
CA ARG A 35 -6.35 -0.58 6.28
C ARG A 35 -6.15 -1.19 4.89
N PRO A 36 -7.16 -1.12 3.98
CA PRO A 36 -6.99 -1.60 2.61
C PRO A 36 -5.94 -0.77 1.86
N LEU A 37 -5.36 -1.36 0.83
CA LEU A 37 -4.35 -0.70 0.00
C LEU A 37 -4.90 0.53 -0.72
N LEU A 38 -6.11 0.41 -1.25
CA LEU A 38 -6.84 1.49 -1.93
C LEU A 38 -8.08 1.84 -1.11
N ASP A 39 -8.39 3.13 -1.00
CA ASP A 39 -9.68 3.56 -0.45
C ASP A 39 -10.84 3.16 -1.40
N LEU A 40 -12.07 3.29 -0.92
CA LEU A 40 -13.25 2.86 -1.67
C LEU A 40 -13.34 3.47 -3.06
N PHE A 41 -13.01 4.76 -3.21
CA PHE A 41 -13.11 5.46 -4.48
C PHE A 41 -12.01 5.00 -5.46
N THR A 42 -10.76 5.01 -5.04
CA THR A 42 -9.63 4.55 -5.86
C THR A 42 -9.73 3.06 -6.17
N SER A 43 -10.26 2.27 -5.24
CA SER A 43 -10.54 0.84 -5.44
C SER A 43 -11.57 0.61 -6.54
N LEU A 44 -12.68 1.35 -6.55
CA LEU A 44 -13.68 1.27 -7.61
C LEU A 44 -13.07 1.58 -8.98
N LEU A 45 -12.30 2.66 -9.07
CA LEU A 45 -11.60 3.01 -10.31
C LEU A 45 -10.59 1.94 -10.74
N HIS A 46 -9.86 1.37 -9.79
CA HIS A 46 -8.92 0.27 -10.04
C HIS A 46 -9.62 -0.94 -10.68
N TRP A 47 -10.75 -1.39 -10.13
CA TRP A 47 -11.48 -2.54 -10.66
C TRP A 47 -12.10 -2.26 -12.04
N ILE A 48 -12.59 -1.04 -12.27
CA ILE A 48 -13.04 -0.61 -13.60
C ILE A 48 -11.87 -0.65 -14.60
N GLY A 49 -10.72 -0.12 -14.20
CA GLY A 49 -9.52 -0.11 -15.03
C GLY A 49 -8.98 -1.50 -15.32
N LEU A 50 -8.93 -2.38 -14.32
CA LEU A 50 -8.54 -3.77 -14.48
C LEU A 50 -9.48 -4.51 -15.42
N SER A 51 -10.78 -4.36 -15.24
CA SER A 51 -11.80 -4.95 -16.15
C SER A 51 -11.59 -4.46 -17.58
N THR A 52 -11.38 -3.16 -17.77
CA THR A 52 -11.10 -2.57 -19.09
C THR A 52 -9.82 -3.15 -19.70
N ALA A 53 -8.74 -3.26 -18.93
CA ALA A 53 -7.47 -3.81 -19.39
C ALA A 53 -7.61 -5.29 -19.79
N VAL A 54 -8.33 -6.09 -19.01
CA VAL A 54 -8.61 -7.51 -19.33
C VAL A 54 -9.46 -7.65 -20.61
N ILE A 55 -10.53 -6.87 -20.76
CA ILE A 55 -11.38 -6.90 -21.95
C ILE A 55 -10.59 -6.50 -23.21
N GLN A 56 -9.70 -5.54 -23.08
CA GLN A 56 -8.92 -5.00 -24.20
C GLN A 56 -7.51 -5.59 -24.33
N ILE A 57 -7.19 -6.63 -23.57
CA ILE A 57 -5.84 -7.25 -23.53
C ILE A 57 -5.32 -7.66 -24.91
N ARG A 58 -6.22 -8.17 -25.77
CA ARG A 58 -5.87 -8.61 -27.13
C ARG A 58 -5.67 -7.46 -28.12
N ARG A 59 -6.13 -6.25 -27.75
CA ARG A 59 -6.15 -5.06 -28.65
C ARG A 59 -5.02 -4.08 -28.36
N SER A 60 -4.34 -4.19 -27.21
CA SER A 60 -3.35 -3.22 -26.78
C SER A 60 -2.19 -3.89 -26.05
N SER A 61 -0.98 -3.70 -26.56
CA SER A 61 0.26 -4.18 -25.93
C SER A 61 0.49 -3.52 -24.55
N ILE A 62 -0.02 -2.30 -24.34
CA ILE A 62 0.08 -1.61 -23.06
C ILE A 62 -0.72 -2.37 -22.00
N TYR A 63 -1.95 -2.81 -22.32
CA TYR A 63 -2.75 -3.58 -21.38
C TYR A 63 -2.15 -4.97 -21.11
N GLN A 64 -1.54 -5.60 -22.13
CA GLN A 64 -0.80 -6.85 -21.92
C GLN A 64 0.34 -6.65 -20.92
N LEU A 65 1.14 -5.60 -21.11
CA LEU A 65 2.25 -5.26 -20.22
C LEU A 65 1.77 -5.00 -18.78
N ILE A 66 0.71 -4.20 -18.61
CA ILE A 66 0.16 -3.89 -17.28
C ILE A 66 -0.38 -5.13 -16.59
N ILE A 67 -1.11 -5.99 -17.30
CA ILE A 67 -1.63 -7.25 -16.72
C ILE A 67 -0.48 -8.17 -16.30
N VAL A 68 0.53 -8.35 -17.18
CA VAL A 68 1.72 -9.13 -16.82
C VAL A 68 2.43 -8.53 -15.61
N TRP A 69 2.55 -7.20 -15.55
CA TRP A 69 3.16 -6.52 -14.41
C TRP A 69 2.36 -6.77 -13.12
N VAL A 70 1.04 -6.59 -13.14
CA VAL A 70 0.18 -6.87 -11.97
C VAL A 70 0.38 -8.30 -11.50
N ILE A 71 0.31 -9.28 -12.42
CA ILE A 71 0.47 -10.70 -12.07
C ILE A 71 1.85 -10.95 -11.44
N THR A 72 2.92 -10.54 -12.10
CA THR A 72 4.30 -10.82 -11.64
C THR A 72 4.61 -10.12 -10.32
N ALA A 73 4.15 -8.89 -10.14
CA ALA A 73 4.42 -8.11 -8.93
C ALA A 73 3.55 -8.55 -7.73
N THR A 74 2.40 -9.20 -7.96
CA THR A 74 1.56 -9.72 -6.87
C THR A 74 1.93 -11.15 -6.45
N LEU A 75 2.59 -11.92 -7.32
CA LEU A 75 3.01 -13.29 -7.03
C LEU A 75 3.77 -13.45 -5.71
N PRO A 76 4.78 -12.61 -5.37
CA PRO A 76 5.51 -12.76 -4.10
C PRO A 76 4.63 -12.62 -2.87
N ALA A 77 3.59 -11.79 -2.96
CA ALA A 77 2.62 -11.63 -1.87
C ALA A 77 1.66 -12.83 -1.79
N ILE A 78 1.18 -13.35 -2.92
CA ILE A 78 0.30 -14.52 -2.98
C ILE A 78 0.99 -15.78 -2.49
N LEU A 79 2.27 -15.95 -2.82
CA LEU A 79 3.09 -17.12 -2.43
C LEU A 79 3.63 -17.00 -1.00
N SER A 80 3.33 -15.92 -0.30
CA SER A 80 3.75 -15.70 1.08
C SER A 80 2.89 -16.49 2.07
N ASP A 81 3.48 -16.86 3.20
CA ASP A 81 2.74 -17.45 4.33
C ASP A 81 1.78 -16.45 4.98
N GLU A 82 2.11 -15.15 4.91
CA GLU A 82 1.31 -14.05 5.42
C GLU A 82 0.73 -13.24 4.25
N THR A 83 -0.56 -13.35 4.01
CA THR A 83 -1.26 -12.63 2.94
C THR A 83 -2.51 -11.94 3.51
N PRO A 84 -2.73 -10.63 3.21
CA PRO A 84 -1.95 -9.75 2.33
C PRO A 84 -0.68 -9.23 2.99
N ASN A 85 0.40 -9.10 2.22
CA ASN A 85 1.67 -8.50 2.67
C ASN A 85 2.03 -7.31 1.77
N PHE A 86 1.76 -6.10 2.26
CA PHE A 86 1.90 -4.88 1.44
C PHE A 86 3.35 -4.51 1.12
N MET A 87 4.30 -4.91 1.95
CA MET A 87 5.73 -4.70 1.63
C MET A 87 6.12 -5.42 0.33
N ARG A 88 5.57 -6.62 0.12
CA ARG A 88 5.81 -7.41 -1.10
C ARG A 88 5.03 -6.90 -2.31
N LEU A 89 4.05 -6.01 -2.11
CA LEU A 89 3.25 -5.39 -3.16
C LEU A 89 3.78 -4.07 -3.68
N LEU A 90 4.83 -3.52 -3.09
CA LEU A 90 5.39 -2.23 -3.52
C LEU A 90 5.70 -2.19 -5.03
N GLY A 91 6.17 -3.30 -5.59
CA GLY A 91 6.41 -3.43 -7.04
C GLY A 91 5.16 -3.34 -7.91
N ALA A 92 3.97 -3.59 -7.36
CA ALA A 92 2.69 -3.48 -8.07
C ALA A 92 2.09 -2.07 -8.03
N ALA A 93 2.56 -1.19 -7.14
CA ALA A 93 1.98 0.14 -6.91
C ALA A 93 1.86 0.99 -8.20
N PRO A 94 2.88 1.07 -9.09
CA PRO A 94 2.74 1.84 -10.33
C PRO A 94 1.67 1.26 -11.26
N ALA A 95 1.57 -0.08 -11.36
CA ALA A 95 0.57 -0.74 -12.19
C ALA A 95 -0.84 -0.50 -11.64
N PHE A 96 -1.02 -0.55 -10.31
CA PHE A 96 -2.30 -0.24 -9.67
C PHE A 96 -2.72 1.21 -9.90
N THR A 97 -1.80 2.15 -9.77
CA THR A 97 -2.06 3.57 -10.04
C THR A 97 -2.44 3.79 -11.51
N PHE A 98 -1.76 3.12 -12.43
CA PHE A 98 -2.11 3.17 -13.85
C PHE A 98 -3.54 2.67 -14.09
N LEU A 99 -3.94 1.55 -13.47
CA LEU A 99 -5.29 1.02 -13.59
C LEU A 99 -6.35 1.98 -13.03
N VAL A 100 -6.06 2.67 -11.93
CA VAL A 100 -6.94 3.75 -11.42
C VAL A 100 -7.14 4.84 -12.47
N GLY A 101 -6.06 5.27 -13.16
CA GLY A 101 -6.13 6.23 -14.26
C GLY A 101 -6.95 5.74 -15.44
N VAL A 102 -6.80 4.46 -15.84
CA VAL A 102 -7.62 3.82 -16.89
C VAL A 102 -9.10 3.79 -16.48
N GLY A 103 -9.38 3.44 -15.23
CA GLY A 103 -10.76 3.43 -14.71
C GLY A 103 -11.40 4.81 -14.75
N PHE A 104 -10.66 5.84 -14.34
CA PHE A 104 -11.14 7.22 -14.47
C PHE A 104 -11.41 7.61 -15.92
N ALA A 105 -10.47 7.33 -16.84
CA ALA A 105 -10.65 7.61 -18.26
C ALA A 105 -11.89 6.90 -18.84
N GLN A 106 -12.15 5.67 -18.41
CA GLN A 106 -13.32 4.91 -18.85
C GLN A 106 -14.63 5.51 -18.35
N LEU A 107 -14.70 5.94 -17.09
CA LEU A 107 -15.85 6.67 -16.56
C LEU A 107 -16.07 8.00 -17.29
N TRP A 108 -15.00 8.70 -17.59
CA TRP A 108 -15.05 9.94 -18.37
C TRP A 108 -15.64 9.69 -19.76
N HIS A 109 -15.16 8.68 -20.47
CA HIS A 109 -15.70 8.31 -21.78
C HIS A 109 -17.18 7.87 -21.72
N LEU A 110 -17.55 7.16 -20.67
CA LEU A 110 -18.94 6.74 -20.49
C LEU A 110 -19.85 7.96 -20.28
N SER A 111 -19.44 8.91 -19.46
CA SER A 111 -20.20 10.14 -19.21
C SER A 111 -20.42 10.97 -20.48
N THR A 112 -19.41 11.01 -21.36
CA THR A 112 -19.54 11.71 -22.67
C THR A 112 -20.48 11.00 -23.63
N ARG A 113 -20.49 9.65 -23.64
CA ARG A 113 -21.37 8.85 -24.51
C ARG A 113 -22.84 8.90 -24.10
N LEU A 114 -23.14 9.03 -22.82
CA LEU A 114 -24.50 9.09 -22.30
C LEU A 114 -25.20 10.44 -22.56
N GLY A 115 -24.61 11.31 -23.38
CA GLY A 115 -25.22 12.61 -23.74
C GLY A 115 -25.26 13.59 -22.56
N LEU A 116 -24.68 13.24 -21.44
CA LEU A 116 -24.47 14.13 -20.29
C LEU A 116 -23.50 15.29 -20.65
N HIS A 117 -23.04 15.28 -21.89
CA HIS A 117 -22.09 16.23 -22.47
C HIS A 117 -22.64 17.66 -22.63
N ASN A 118 -23.95 17.83 -22.66
CA ASN A 118 -24.55 19.15 -22.89
C ASN A 118 -24.45 20.10 -21.69
N THR A 119 -23.89 19.63 -20.61
CA THR A 119 -23.55 20.50 -19.50
C THR A 119 -22.03 20.45 -19.32
N LEU A 120 -21.36 21.57 -19.61
CA LEU A 120 -20.00 21.88 -19.16
C LEU A 120 -19.80 21.51 -17.65
N ILE A 121 -20.91 21.35 -16.94
CA ILE A 121 -21.05 20.90 -15.57
C ILE A 121 -20.63 19.44 -15.42
N THR A 122 -20.91 18.53 -16.37
CA THR A 122 -20.70 17.08 -16.12
C THR A 122 -19.23 16.68 -16.24
N SER A 123 -18.51 17.14 -17.27
CA SER A 123 -17.09 16.81 -17.38
C SER A 123 -16.26 17.54 -16.33
N ARG A 124 -16.55 18.82 -16.06
CA ARG A 124 -15.94 19.57 -14.96
C ARG A 124 -16.33 18.99 -13.61
N GLY A 125 -17.60 18.56 -13.45
CA GLY A 125 -18.09 17.88 -12.26
C GLY A 125 -17.33 16.59 -11.94
N CYS A 126 -17.14 15.72 -12.94
CA CYS A 126 -16.34 14.50 -12.78
C CYS A 126 -14.89 14.81 -12.34
N LEU A 127 -14.26 15.83 -12.94
CA LEU A 127 -12.92 16.25 -12.56
C LEU A 127 -12.87 16.80 -11.13
N ILE A 128 -13.84 17.63 -10.76
CA ILE A 128 -13.95 18.19 -9.40
C ILE A 128 -14.13 17.07 -8.38
N ILE A 129 -15.04 16.12 -8.66
CA ILE A 129 -15.26 14.95 -7.77
C ILE A 129 -13.98 14.14 -7.64
N PHE A 130 -13.26 13.90 -8.72
CA PHE A 130 -11.99 13.18 -8.70
C PHE A 130 -10.94 13.91 -7.84
N ILE A 131 -10.79 15.23 -8.02
CA ILE A 131 -9.85 16.04 -7.24
C ILE A 131 -10.25 16.04 -5.76
N LEU A 132 -11.51 16.23 -5.43
CA LEU A 132 -12.00 16.24 -4.04
C LEU A 132 -11.81 14.88 -3.37
N ALA A 133 -12.18 13.78 -4.05
CA ALA A 133 -12.01 12.44 -3.53
C ALA A 133 -10.51 12.10 -3.32
N SER A 134 -9.65 12.46 -4.27
CA SER A 134 -8.19 12.26 -4.14
C SER A 134 -7.60 13.10 -3.01
N SER A 135 -8.04 14.35 -2.86
CA SER A 135 -7.61 15.24 -1.77
C SER A 135 -8.04 14.71 -0.41
N LEU A 136 -9.28 14.21 -0.31
CA LEU A 136 -9.79 13.60 0.93
C LEU A 136 -9.03 12.31 1.27
N SER A 137 -8.75 11.47 0.29
CA SER A 137 -7.94 10.25 0.45
C SER A 137 -6.53 10.58 0.93
N MET A 138 -5.90 11.58 0.33
CA MET A 138 -4.57 12.06 0.72
C MET A 138 -4.59 12.62 2.15
N HIS A 139 -5.57 13.45 2.48
CA HIS A 139 -5.71 14.01 3.83
C HIS A 139 -5.86 12.91 4.89
N ARG A 140 -6.77 11.94 4.65
CA ARG A 140 -6.93 10.78 5.55
C ARG A 140 -5.64 9.98 5.68
N THR A 141 -4.93 9.75 4.56
CA THR A 141 -3.67 8.99 4.58
C THR A 141 -2.61 9.69 5.42
N ILE A 142 -2.45 11.00 5.27
CA ILE A 142 -1.51 11.79 6.06
C ILE A 142 -1.91 11.79 7.55
N SER A 143 -3.18 12.02 7.85
CA SER A 143 -3.68 12.03 9.22
C SER A 143 -3.52 10.67 9.90
N ASP A 144 -3.91 9.58 9.23
CA ASP A 144 -3.81 8.24 9.80
C ASP A 144 -2.35 7.79 9.96
N TYR A 145 -1.48 8.14 9.00
CA TYR A 145 -0.08 7.76 9.04
C TYR A 145 0.69 8.54 10.08
N PHE A 146 0.63 9.88 10.07
CA PHE A 146 1.43 10.73 10.97
C PHE A 146 0.75 10.99 12.30
N GLY A 147 -0.58 11.08 12.35
CA GLY A 147 -1.33 11.34 13.58
C GLY A 147 -1.67 10.09 14.39
N GLY A 148 -1.89 8.96 13.72
CA GLY A 148 -2.27 7.69 14.35
C GLY A 148 -1.13 6.69 14.41
N TRP A 149 -0.85 6.05 13.29
CA TRP A 149 0.11 4.94 13.25
C TRP A 149 1.54 5.37 13.55
N GLY A 150 2.00 6.50 13.01
CA GLY A 150 3.37 6.99 13.22
C GLY A 150 3.68 7.42 14.65
N THR A 151 2.66 7.65 15.49
CA THR A 151 2.80 7.95 16.92
C THR A 151 2.68 6.70 17.80
N ASN A 152 2.33 5.55 17.23
CA ASN A 152 2.19 4.31 17.96
C ASN A 152 3.57 3.73 18.32
N LYS A 153 3.66 3.13 19.52
CA LYS A 153 4.90 2.52 20.02
C LYS A 153 5.36 1.30 19.21
N VAL A 154 4.45 0.56 18.57
CA VAL A 154 4.78 -0.68 17.86
C VAL A 154 5.59 -0.41 16.58
N PRO A 155 5.12 0.40 15.60
CA PRO A 155 5.95 0.76 14.46
C PRO A 155 7.24 1.48 14.88
N PHE A 156 7.15 2.35 15.88
CA PHE A 156 8.29 3.05 16.45
C PHE A 156 9.40 2.08 16.92
N ASN A 157 9.03 1.05 17.68
CA ASN A 157 9.99 0.03 18.15
C ASN A 157 10.50 -0.85 16.99
N MET A 158 9.67 -1.12 15.99
CA MET A 158 10.00 -2.01 14.87
C MET A 158 10.95 -1.35 13.86
N PHE A 159 10.74 -0.06 13.55
CA PHE A 159 11.64 0.71 12.69
C PHE A 159 12.82 1.35 13.42
N ARG A 160 12.96 1.04 14.71
CA ARG A 160 14.07 1.44 15.55
C ARG A 160 14.39 2.93 15.49
N ASP A 161 13.68 3.66 16.27
CA ASP A 161 14.21 4.89 16.83
C ASP A 161 15.35 4.59 17.84
N SER A 162 15.57 3.30 18.14
CA SER A 162 16.68 2.81 18.97
C SER A 162 18.04 3.36 18.53
N PRO A 163 18.46 3.28 17.24
CA PRO A 163 19.73 3.87 16.84
C PRO A 163 19.78 5.39 17.06
N ARG A 164 18.69 6.08 16.80
CA ARG A 164 18.62 7.54 16.99
C ARG A 164 18.67 7.90 18.46
N ARG A 165 17.92 7.23 19.32
CA ARG A 165 17.96 7.41 20.78
C ARG A 165 19.31 7.01 21.35
N THR A 166 19.91 5.93 20.86
CA THR A 166 21.24 5.50 21.28
C THR A 166 22.28 6.56 20.92
N VAL A 167 22.20 7.15 19.72
CA VAL A 167 23.08 8.25 19.30
C VAL A 167 22.82 9.50 20.13
N GLU A 168 21.56 9.87 20.41
CA GLU A 168 21.23 11.01 21.27
C GLU A 168 21.70 10.80 22.72
N LEU A 169 21.52 9.60 23.28
CA LEU A 169 22.06 9.22 24.59
C LEU A 169 23.59 9.26 24.61
N ALA A 170 24.23 8.66 23.61
CA ALA A 170 25.68 8.70 23.47
C ALA A 170 26.20 10.14 23.39
N ARG A 171 25.56 10.99 22.59
CA ARG A 171 25.90 12.41 22.44
C ARG A 171 25.82 13.16 23.78
N ASN A 172 24.77 12.90 24.56
CA ASN A 172 24.56 13.53 25.86
C ASN A 172 25.55 13.01 26.93
N LEU A 173 26.10 11.79 26.73
CA LEU A 173 27.07 11.19 27.66
C LEU A 173 28.51 11.50 27.25
N THR A 174 28.80 11.74 25.97
CA THR A 174 30.18 11.98 25.45
C THR A 174 30.83 13.21 26.02
N ASP A 175 30.08 14.21 26.50
CA ASP A 175 30.65 15.41 27.15
C ASP A 175 31.30 15.10 28.51
N ARG A 176 31.06 13.92 29.09
CA ARG A 176 31.56 13.54 30.41
C ARG A 176 32.24 12.17 30.47
N ASN A 177 32.00 11.28 29.52
CA ASN A 177 32.45 9.89 29.53
C ASN A 177 32.79 9.36 28.13
N THR A 178 33.65 8.36 28.07
CA THR A 178 33.91 7.60 26.85
C THR A 178 32.80 6.55 26.70
N VAL A 179 32.07 6.61 25.58
CA VAL A 179 30.96 5.70 25.30
C VAL A 179 31.45 4.58 24.37
N TYR A 180 31.33 3.33 24.81
CA TYR A 180 31.66 2.15 24.02
C TYR A 180 30.39 1.47 23.53
N PHE A 181 30.35 1.15 22.25
CA PHE A 181 29.29 0.34 21.66
C PHE A 181 29.77 -1.11 21.53
N SER A 182 29.05 -2.05 22.13
CA SER A 182 29.33 -3.47 21.90
C SER A 182 28.71 -3.92 20.60
N PRO A 183 29.48 -4.43 19.63
CA PRO A 183 28.94 -4.97 18.40
C PRO A 183 28.13 -6.26 18.60
N SER A 184 28.24 -6.92 19.75
CA SER A 184 27.47 -8.10 20.10
C SER A 184 26.09 -7.79 20.70
N ALA A 185 25.83 -6.55 21.09
CA ALA A 185 24.51 -6.11 21.48
C ALA A 185 23.65 -5.96 20.22
N ASP A 186 23.02 -7.05 19.79
CA ASP A 186 21.98 -6.94 18.76
C ASP A 186 20.83 -6.11 19.36
N PRO A 187 20.67 -4.84 18.98
CA PRO A 187 19.63 -3.99 19.52
C PRO A 187 18.24 -4.45 19.12
N ILE A 188 18.12 -5.54 18.33
CA ILE A 188 16.84 -6.17 17.99
C ILE A 188 16.35 -7.04 19.13
N LEU A 189 17.27 -7.75 19.77
CA LEU A 189 16.94 -8.77 20.76
C LEU A 189 17.04 -8.25 22.21
N ASN A 190 17.73 -7.13 22.44
CA ASN A 190 17.91 -6.57 23.76
C ASN A 190 17.61 -5.06 23.78
N PRO A 191 16.44 -4.63 24.28
CA PRO A 191 16.10 -3.20 24.38
C PRO A 191 16.91 -2.45 25.44
N THR A 192 17.65 -3.15 26.28
CA THR A 192 18.60 -2.58 27.22
C THR A 192 19.97 -2.58 26.57
N VAL A 193 20.39 -1.46 26.02
CA VAL A 193 21.80 -1.20 25.75
C VAL A 193 22.44 -0.98 27.11
N ASP A 194 23.14 -1.99 27.63
CA ASP A 194 24.00 -1.81 28.80
C ASP A 194 25.10 -0.87 28.37
N LEU A 195 25.01 0.38 28.79
CA LEU A 195 26.05 1.38 28.66
C LEU A 195 27.03 1.09 29.81
N PHE A 196 28.16 0.46 29.49
CA PHE A 196 29.29 0.30 30.40
C PHE A 196 30.28 1.44 30.22
#